data_1f9ae2199bb3829788916878ab0a4219
#
_entry.id   1f9ae2199bb3829788916878ab0a4219
#
_cell.length_a   1.000
_cell.length_b   1.000
_cell.length_c   1.000
_cell.angle_alpha   90.00
_cell.angle_beta   90.00
_cell.angle_gamma   90.00
#
_symmetry.space_group_name_H-M   'P 1'
#
loop_
_entity.id
_entity.type
_entity.pdbx_description
1 polymer ?
#
loop_
_entity_poly.entity_id
_entity_poly.type
_entity_poly.pdbx_seq_one_letter_code
_entity_poly.pdbx_strand_id
1 'polypeptide(L)'
;MSNFGRCTIVVEGNAVNKVNDFIIPLCGNRDEYVYGRCFNVQSKVVDNVLYVQFEFNWDIDILGKVIEICEDGSGKCYYNYFAENMMLDSKSNDEEGKYFTKYEGYSEDMECDYVCFESKFEFEKL
;
A
#
# COMPACT_ATOMS: atom_id res chain seq x y z
N MET A 1 -20.16 9.77 4.83
CA MET A 1 -19.56 8.77 3.92
C MET A 1 -18.15 8.44 4.38
N SER A 2 -17.82 7.17 4.46
CA SER A 2 -16.47 6.77 4.79
C SER A 2 -15.57 6.88 3.56
N ASN A 3 -14.29 7.18 3.79
CA ASN A 3 -13.27 7.26 2.76
C ASN A 3 -12.43 5.98 2.82
N PHE A 4 -13.06 4.88 2.43
CA PHE A 4 -12.40 3.58 2.40
C PHE A 4 -11.38 3.50 1.28
N GLY A 5 -10.31 2.78 1.54
CA GLY A 5 -9.31 2.51 0.54
C GLY A 5 -8.49 1.28 0.85
N ARG A 6 -7.59 0.98 -0.05
CA ARG A 6 -6.63 -0.11 0.09
C ARG A 6 -5.24 0.41 -0.22
N CYS A 7 -4.28 -0.02 0.57
CA CYS A 7 -2.88 0.31 0.37
C CYS A 7 -2.07 -0.97 0.22
N THR A 8 -1.15 -0.95 -0.73
CA THR A 8 -0.18 -2.03 -0.95
C THR A 8 1.20 -1.43 -0.83
N ILE A 9 2.06 -2.06 -0.04
CA ILE A 9 3.42 -1.58 0.22
C ILE A 9 4.40 -2.71 -0.09
N VAL A 10 5.53 -2.36 -0.70
CA VAL A 10 6.65 -3.28 -0.93
C VAL A 10 7.89 -2.66 -0.31
N VAL A 11 8.57 -3.39 0.55
CA VAL A 11 9.76 -2.93 1.25
C VAL A 11 10.96 -3.78 0.85
N GLU A 12 12.03 -3.11 0.45
CA GLU A 12 13.31 -3.74 0.10
C GLU A 12 14.42 -3.20 1.00
N GLY A 13 15.50 -3.97 1.09
CA GLY A 13 16.74 -3.53 1.72
C GLY A 13 16.79 -3.74 3.22
N ASN A 14 17.56 -2.91 3.90
CA ASN A 14 17.91 -3.14 5.30
C ASN A 14 16.74 -2.92 6.28
N ALA A 15 15.67 -2.31 5.85
CA ALA A 15 14.51 -2.04 6.72
C ALA A 15 13.47 -3.17 6.74
N VAL A 16 13.62 -4.20 5.91
CA VAL A 16 12.62 -5.28 5.80
C VAL A 16 12.28 -5.88 7.15
N ASN A 17 13.29 -6.25 7.95
CA ASN A 17 13.06 -6.89 9.24
C ASN A 17 12.36 -5.94 10.24
N LYS A 18 12.77 -4.68 10.29
CA LYS A 18 12.16 -3.70 11.19
C LYS A 18 10.71 -3.42 10.83
N VAL A 19 10.42 -3.28 9.54
CA VAL A 19 9.05 -3.07 9.09
C VAL A 19 8.21 -4.32 9.38
N ASN A 20 8.77 -5.50 9.12
CA ASN A 20 8.05 -6.75 9.39
C ASN A 20 7.73 -6.89 10.88
N ASP A 21 8.66 -6.56 11.77
CA ASP A 21 8.43 -6.57 13.22
C ASP A 21 7.31 -5.63 13.64
N PHE A 22 7.18 -4.49 12.98
CA PHE A 22 6.08 -3.56 13.20
C PHE A 22 4.75 -4.12 12.70
N ILE A 23 4.76 -4.75 11.53
CA ILE A 23 3.54 -5.19 10.84
C ILE A 23 2.94 -6.46 11.43
N ILE A 24 3.76 -7.45 11.80
CA ILE A 24 3.29 -8.77 12.26
C ILE A 24 2.22 -8.67 13.36
N PRO A 25 2.39 -7.87 14.43
CA PRO A 25 1.37 -7.78 15.47
C PRO A 25 0.02 -7.22 15.00
N LEU A 26 0.02 -6.53 13.85
CA LEU A 26 -1.18 -5.90 13.31
C LEU A 26 -1.95 -6.81 12.36
N CYS A 27 -1.33 -7.92 11.94
CA CYS A 27 -1.91 -8.80 10.91
C CYS A 27 -3.12 -9.57 11.42
N GLY A 28 -4.06 -9.81 10.53
CA GLY A 28 -5.25 -10.61 10.75
C GLY A 28 -6.42 -10.09 9.93
N ASN A 29 -7.43 -10.94 9.74
CA ASN A 29 -8.69 -10.55 9.12
C ASN A 29 -9.56 -9.91 10.20
N ARG A 30 -9.27 -8.67 10.54
CA ARG A 30 -9.99 -7.92 11.56
C ARG A 30 -10.70 -6.75 10.88
N ASP A 31 -11.99 -6.65 11.13
CA ASP A 31 -12.79 -5.49 10.68
C ASP A 31 -12.67 -4.32 11.66
N GLU A 32 -11.79 -4.45 12.65
CA GLU A 32 -11.49 -3.42 13.63
C GLU A 32 -10.18 -2.71 13.31
N TYR A 33 -10.10 -1.44 13.64
CA TYR A 33 -8.86 -0.69 13.49
C TYR A 33 -7.77 -1.28 14.38
N VAL A 34 -6.60 -1.55 13.79
CA VAL A 34 -5.45 -2.11 14.49
C VAL A 34 -4.31 -1.12 14.65
N TYR A 35 -4.30 -0.08 13.82
CA TYR A 35 -3.32 1.00 13.88
C TYR A 35 -3.92 2.23 13.20
N GLY A 36 -4.19 3.27 14.00
CA GLY A 36 -4.93 4.41 13.49
C GLY A 36 -6.26 3.95 12.90
N ARG A 37 -6.53 4.32 11.67
CA ARG A 37 -7.74 3.90 10.94
C ARG A 37 -7.46 2.82 9.91
N CYS A 38 -6.44 2.00 10.15
CA CYS A 38 -6.08 0.89 9.29
C CYS A 38 -6.57 -0.43 9.88
N PHE A 39 -6.95 -1.36 9.01
CA PHE A 39 -7.50 -2.66 9.40
C PHE A 39 -7.25 -3.69 8.29
N ASN A 40 -7.53 -4.96 8.59
CA ASN A 40 -7.34 -6.08 7.65
C ASN A 40 -5.93 -6.13 7.07
N VAL A 41 -4.93 -6.06 7.95
CA VAL A 41 -3.53 -6.04 7.57
C VAL A 41 -3.06 -7.45 7.25
N GLN A 42 -2.34 -7.59 6.13
CA GLN A 42 -1.71 -8.84 5.71
C GLN A 42 -0.28 -8.54 5.27
N SER A 43 0.60 -9.49 5.51
CA SER A 43 1.99 -9.34 5.09
C SER A 43 2.59 -10.69 4.66
N LYS A 44 3.56 -10.62 3.76
CA LYS A 44 4.32 -11.78 3.30
C LYS A 44 5.74 -11.35 3.01
N VAL A 45 6.71 -12.20 3.35
CA VAL A 45 8.11 -11.99 2.98
C VAL A 45 8.47 -13.05 1.95
N VAL A 46 8.92 -12.60 0.78
CA VAL A 46 9.33 -13.49 -0.31
C VAL A 46 10.67 -12.97 -0.85
N ASP A 47 11.69 -13.83 -0.85
CA ASP A 47 13.03 -13.49 -1.35
C ASP A 47 13.58 -12.19 -0.74
N ASN A 48 13.44 -12.04 0.57
CA ASN A 48 13.89 -10.88 1.35
C ASN A 48 13.18 -9.56 1.00
N VAL A 49 12.02 -9.64 0.35
CA VAL A 49 11.17 -8.50 0.06
C VAL A 49 9.88 -8.66 0.86
N LEU A 50 9.49 -7.60 1.55
CA LEU A 50 8.27 -7.58 2.34
C LEU A 50 7.14 -6.96 1.54
N TYR A 51 6.02 -7.67 1.46
CA TYR A 51 4.79 -7.22 0.82
C TYR A 51 3.72 -7.04 1.89
N VAL A 52 3.10 -5.88 1.93
CA VAL A 52 2.05 -5.53 2.91
C VAL A 52 0.82 -5.04 2.16
N GLN A 53 -0.34 -5.49 2.60
CA GLN A 53 -1.61 -5.01 2.07
C GLN A 53 -2.57 -4.77 3.23
N PHE A 54 -3.26 -3.64 3.22
CA PHE A 54 -4.23 -3.33 4.25
C PHE A 54 -5.32 -2.41 3.71
N GLU A 55 -6.42 -2.34 4.44
CA GLU A 55 -7.50 -1.41 4.18
C GLU A 55 -7.44 -0.25 5.18
N PHE A 56 -7.97 0.88 4.81
CA PHE A 56 -7.99 2.06 5.67
C PHE A 56 -9.28 2.85 5.49
N ASN A 57 -9.56 3.72 6.46
CA ASN A 57 -10.68 4.63 6.42
C ASN A 57 -10.17 6.02 6.82
N TRP A 58 -10.07 6.93 5.85
CA TRP A 58 -9.56 8.31 5.97
C TRP A 58 -8.04 8.41 6.08
N ASP A 59 -7.41 7.72 7.00
CA ASP A 59 -5.98 7.87 7.30
C ASP A 59 -5.19 6.61 6.95
N ILE A 60 -3.98 6.81 6.42
CA ILE A 60 -3.08 5.73 6.02
C ILE A 60 -1.89 5.68 6.98
N ASP A 61 -2.17 5.60 8.27
CA ASP A 61 -1.16 5.72 9.33
C ASP A 61 -0.06 4.66 9.24
N ILE A 62 -0.43 3.43 8.83
CA ILE A 62 0.57 2.37 8.64
C ILE A 62 1.59 2.79 7.58
N LEU A 63 1.16 3.36 6.46
CA LEU A 63 2.08 3.79 5.41
C LEU A 63 3.07 4.84 5.92
N GLY A 64 2.59 5.83 6.66
CA GLY A 64 3.46 6.85 7.24
C GLY A 64 4.52 6.26 8.14
N LYS A 65 4.14 5.30 8.99
CA LYS A 65 5.08 4.63 9.89
C LYS A 65 6.09 3.76 9.13
N VAL A 66 5.66 3.05 8.11
CA VAL A 66 6.54 2.24 7.27
C VAL A 66 7.57 3.12 6.55
N ILE A 67 7.14 4.25 6.00
CA ILE A 67 8.06 5.20 5.35
C ILE A 67 9.11 5.70 6.35
N GLU A 68 8.71 6.05 7.54
CA GLU A 68 9.62 6.49 8.61
C GLU A 68 10.66 5.42 8.95
N ILE A 69 10.22 4.17 9.13
CA ILE A 69 11.13 3.06 9.43
C ILE A 69 12.12 2.84 8.28
N CYS A 70 11.65 2.92 7.03
CA CYS A 70 12.52 2.74 5.86
C CYS A 70 13.58 3.84 5.75
N GLU A 71 13.21 5.08 6.02
CA GLU A 71 14.14 6.20 6.01
C GLU A 71 15.23 6.03 7.07
N ASP A 72 14.86 5.64 8.28
CA ASP A 72 15.79 5.43 9.38
C ASP A 72 16.71 4.21 9.15
N GLY A 73 16.20 3.18 8.47
CA GLY A 73 16.92 1.92 8.28
C GLY A 73 17.59 1.76 6.92
N SER A 74 17.63 2.82 6.11
CA SER A 74 18.20 2.78 4.74
C SER A 74 17.50 1.74 3.85
N GLY A 75 16.21 1.57 4.03
CA GLY A 75 15.39 0.72 3.19
C GLY A 75 14.70 1.50 2.08
N LYS A 76 14.10 0.76 1.17
CA LYS A 76 13.27 1.35 0.11
C LYS A 76 11.83 0.92 0.30
N CYS A 77 10.92 1.88 0.21
CA CYS A 77 9.48 1.67 0.33
C CYS A 77 8.80 2.09 -0.96
N TYR A 78 8.09 1.15 -1.56
CA TYR A 78 7.25 1.39 -2.74
C TYR A 78 5.80 1.20 -2.31
N TYR A 79 4.91 2.10 -2.72
CA TYR A 79 3.52 1.98 -2.33
C TYR A 79 2.58 2.39 -3.44
N ASN A 80 1.37 1.87 -3.35
CA ASN A 80 0.23 2.27 -4.13
C ASN A 80 -1.00 2.27 -3.21
N TYR A 81 -1.78 3.33 -3.23
CA TYR A 81 -3.05 3.33 -2.53
C TYR A 81 -4.15 3.97 -3.38
N PHE A 82 -5.35 3.53 -3.11
CA PHE A 82 -6.56 4.02 -3.74
C PHE A 82 -7.61 4.23 -2.65
N ALA A 83 -8.29 5.36 -2.68
CA ALA A 83 -9.38 5.66 -1.76
C ALA A 83 -10.68 5.84 -2.54
N GLU A 84 -11.79 5.55 -1.89
CA GLU A 84 -13.13 5.60 -2.51
C GLU A 84 -13.43 6.96 -3.14
N ASN A 85 -13.00 8.05 -2.52
CA ASN A 85 -13.18 9.39 -3.06
C ASN A 85 -12.26 9.70 -4.24
N MET A 86 -11.35 8.79 -4.58
CA MET A 86 -10.43 8.90 -5.71
C MET A 86 -10.79 7.85 -6.77
N MET A 87 -12.06 7.78 -7.14
CA MET A 87 -12.62 6.68 -7.94
C MET A 87 -11.85 6.34 -9.20
N LEU A 88 -11.20 7.32 -9.82
CA LEU A 88 -10.45 7.13 -11.06
C LEU A 88 -8.94 7.28 -10.88
N ASP A 89 -8.50 7.62 -9.66
CA ASP A 89 -7.08 7.86 -9.41
C ASP A 89 -6.58 7.04 -8.26
N SER A 90 -5.36 6.54 -8.40
CA SER A 90 -4.59 6.00 -7.30
C SER A 90 -3.27 6.76 -7.17
N LYS A 91 -2.59 6.59 -6.06
CA LYS A 91 -1.32 7.24 -5.78
C LYS A 91 -0.22 6.20 -5.62
N SER A 92 0.95 6.48 -6.18
CA SER A 92 2.12 5.62 -6.05
C SER A 92 3.38 6.47 -6.08
N ASN A 93 4.40 6.02 -5.36
CA ASN A 93 5.74 6.61 -5.43
C ASN A 93 6.67 5.81 -6.35
N ASP A 94 6.18 4.76 -7.01
CA ASP A 94 6.98 3.86 -7.83
C ASP A 94 7.08 4.39 -9.26
N GLU A 95 7.86 5.45 -9.45
CA GLU A 95 8.01 6.14 -10.72
C GLU A 95 8.58 5.25 -11.83
N GLU A 96 9.46 4.31 -11.46
CA GLU A 96 10.10 3.41 -12.42
C GLU A 96 9.22 2.22 -12.80
N GLY A 97 8.11 2.01 -12.09
CA GLY A 97 7.21 0.90 -12.36
C GLY A 97 7.80 -0.45 -11.99
N LYS A 98 8.56 -0.52 -10.92
CA LYS A 98 9.16 -1.79 -10.47
C LYS A 98 8.13 -2.78 -9.97
N TYR A 99 7.16 -2.31 -9.20
CA TYR A 99 6.12 -3.15 -8.56
C TYR A 99 4.71 -2.81 -9.01
N PHE A 100 4.50 -1.61 -9.56
CA PHE A 100 3.18 -1.15 -9.95
C PHE A 100 3.20 -0.65 -11.39
N THR A 101 2.23 -1.08 -12.16
CA THR A 101 2.08 -0.62 -13.56
C THR A 101 1.16 0.60 -13.57
N LYS A 102 1.60 1.65 -14.24
CA LYS A 102 0.82 2.88 -14.39
C LYS A 102 -0.09 2.77 -15.62
N TYR A 103 -1.35 3.12 -15.43
CA TYR A 103 -2.34 3.23 -16.50
C TYR A 103 -2.89 4.64 -16.53
N GLU A 104 -2.96 5.20 -17.72
CA GLU A 104 -3.56 6.50 -17.96
C GLU A 104 -4.68 6.36 -18.97
N GLY A 105 -5.73 7.13 -18.84
CA GLY A 105 -6.84 7.12 -19.75
C GLY A 105 -7.81 8.25 -19.52
N TYR A 106 -8.89 8.22 -20.28
CA TYR A 106 -9.98 9.19 -20.17
C TYR A 106 -11.28 8.45 -19.90
N SER A 107 -12.02 8.92 -18.91
CA SER A 107 -13.33 8.37 -18.57
C SER A 107 -14.42 9.23 -19.21
N GLU A 108 -15.19 8.66 -20.13
CA GLU A 108 -16.31 9.35 -20.75
C GLU A 108 -17.43 9.60 -19.74
N ASP A 109 -17.65 8.65 -18.82
CA ASP A 109 -18.69 8.76 -17.80
C ASP A 109 -18.44 9.91 -16.83
N MET A 110 -17.19 10.11 -16.44
CA MET A 110 -16.79 11.14 -15.48
C MET A 110 -16.25 12.39 -16.17
N GLU A 111 -16.09 12.35 -17.49
CA GLU A 111 -15.57 13.45 -18.31
C GLU A 111 -14.23 14.00 -17.80
N CYS A 112 -13.32 13.08 -17.43
CA CYS A 112 -11.99 13.48 -16.94
C CYS A 112 -10.93 12.45 -17.26
N ASP A 113 -9.68 12.90 -17.25
CA ASP A 113 -8.51 12.03 -17.32
C ASP A 113 -8.34 11.29 -15.99
N TYR A 114 -7.77 10.09 -16.04
CA TYR A 114 -7.46 9.35 -14.83
C TYR A 114 -6.07 8.72 -14.90
N VAL A 115 -5.52 8.46 -13.70
CA VAL A 115 -4.25 7.75 -13.52
C VAL A 115 -4.46 6.66 -12.47
N CYS A 116 -4.17 5.42 -12.84
CA CYS A 116 -4.29 4.28 -11.93
C CYS A 116 -3.01 3.47 -11.93
N PHE A 117 -2.76 2.79 -10.83
CA PHE A 117 -1.62 1.88 -10.68
C PHE A 117 -2.13 0.51 -10.25
N GLU A 118 -1.61 -0.53 -10.85
CA GLU A 118 -1.93 -1.90 -10.49
C GLU A 118 -0.66 -2.65 -10.11
N SER A 119 -0.77 -3.52 -9.11
CA SER A 119 0.34 -4.38 -8.73
C SER A 119 0.73 -5.31 -9.87
N LYS A 120 2.02 -5.46 -10.11
CA LYS A 120 2.56 -6.43 -11.07
C LYS A 120 2.53 -7.87 -10.53
N PHE A 121 2.12 -8.01 -9.28
CA PHE A 121 2.04 -9.30 -8.58
C PHE A 121 0.63 -9.50 -8.04
N GLU A 122 0.28 -10.76 -7.77
CA GLU A 122 -0.95 -11.09 -7.05
C GLU A 122 -0.57 -11.44 -5.62
N PHE A 123 -1.03 -10.65 -4.66
CA PHE A 123 -0.67 -10.81 -3.26
C PHE A 123 -0.98 -12.21 -2.74
N GLU A 124 -2.14 -12.76 -3.10
CA GLU A 124 -2.56 -14.08 -2.65
C GLU A 124 -1.66 -15.21 -3.15
N LYS A 125 -0.91 -14.99 -4.22
CA LYS A 125 -0.02 -15.97 -4.83
C LYS A 125 1.44 -15.84 -4.43
N LEU A 126 1.74 -14.87 -3.60
CA LEU A 126 3.11 -14.68 -3.12
C LEU A 126 3.57 -15.80 -2.20
#